data_5c6e3721044f5327ab67422052431259
#
_entry.id   5c6e3721044f5327ab67422052431259
#
_cell.length_a   1.000
_cell.length_b   1.000
_cell.length_c   1.000
_cell.angle_alpha   90.00
_cell.angle_beta   90.00
_cell.angle_gamma   90.00
#
_symmetry.space_group_name_H-M   'P 1'
#
loop_
_entity.id
_entity.type
_entity.pdbx_description
1 polymer ?
#
loop_
_entity_poly.entity_id
_entity_poly.type
_entity_poly.pdbx_seq_one_letter_code
_entity_poly.pdbx_strand_id
1 'polypeptide(L)'
;NFPDLYLQLSDKSAAYRHMPYWYEGITYSDEYRRGFDCKEDLLSPGIFSVNLKAGEAVIVSAATVEFDPKDFKKDYNAQYKLQHEEVDGHDALLSCADALITCHNGRKKINAGYSWMYTGLLRETLVALPGLTLLTGHPEDFEEILDNLIEDNQERLFHRTTQVEAPLYLAETLQQYIAYGADEKLVWKKYGKTLKDILESYLPGARQE
;
A
#
# COMPACT_ATOMS: atom_id res chain seq x y z
N ASN A 1 -20.38 -3.99 6.08
CA ASN A 1 -20.56 -2.71 6.80
C ASN A 1 -19.24 -1.96 6.73
N PHE A 2 -19.31 -0.66 6.40
CA PHE A 2 -18.14 0.22 6.51
C PHE A 2 -17.93 0.58 7.99
N PRO A 3 -16.68 0.78 8.43
CA PRO A 3 -16.40 1.27 9.76
C PRO A 3 -16.91 2.69 9.95
N ASP A 4 -17.16 3.09 11.20
CA ASP A 4 -17.48 4.48 11.52
C ASP A 4 -16.26 5.38 11.24
N LEU A 5 -16.49 6.61 10.83
CA LEU A 5 -15.45 7.61 10.63
C LEU A 5 -15.55 8.68 11.73
N TYR A 6 -14.49 8.78 12.51
CA TYR A 6 -14.34 9.79 13.56
C TYR A 6 -13.56 10.98 13.03
N LEU A 7 -14.21 12.14 12.99
CA LEU A 7 -13.60 13.42 12.63
C LEU A 7 -13.43 14.26 13.90
N GLN A 8 -12.20 14.55 14.26
CA GLN A 8 -11.90 15.21 15.55
C GLN A 8 -10.90 16.38 15.35
N LEU A 9 -10.98 17.40 16.22
CA LEU A 9 -10.05 18.51 16.28
C LEU A 9 -9.33 18.55 17.62
N SER A 10 -8.06 18.99 17.63
CA SER A 10 -7.27 19.17 18.84
C SER A 10 -7.77 20.34 19.70
N ASP A 11 -8.48 21.30 19.12
CA ASP A 11 -9.03 22.45 19.83
C ASP A 11 -10.44 22.13 20.36
N LYS A 12 -10.57 22.10 21.68
CA LYS A 12 -11.84 21.84 22.37
C LYS A 12 -12.86 22.99 22.23
N SER A 13 -12.42 24.18 21.82
CA SER A 13 -13.31 25.33 21.56
C SER A 13 -13.93 25.27 20.16
N ALA A 14 -13.50 24.35 19.32
CA ALA A 14 -14.05 24.15 17.99
C ALA A 14 -15.54 23.75 18.07
N ALA A 15 -16.36 24.47 17.34
CA ALA A 15 -17.77 24.15 17.21
C ALA A 15 -18.03 23.30 15.97
N TYR A 16 -18.74 22.19 16.14
CA TYR A 16 -19.22 21.39 15.01
C TYR A 16 -20.70 21.70 14.73
N ARG A 17 -21.01 21.98 13.48
CA ARG A 17 -22.36 22.12 12.99
C ARG A 17 -22.68 20.99 12.01
N HIS A 18 -23.59 20.10 12.38
CA HIS A 18 -24.10 19.09 11.48
C HIS A 18 -24.86 19.75 10.34
N MET A 19 -24.34 19.63 9.13
CA MET A 19 -24.93 20.20 7.92
C MET A 19 -24.52 19.31 6.72
N PRO A 20 -25.11 18.12 6.61
CA PRO A 20 -24.74 17.18 5.57
C PRO A 20 -25.12 17.74 4.20
N TYR A 21 -24.19 17.65 3.26
CA TYR A 21 -24.35 18.05 1.89
C TYR A 21 -23.61 17.12 0.95
N TRP A 22 -24.27 16.69 -0.13
CA TRP A 22 -23.66 15.89 -1.18
C TRP A 22 -23.14 16.80 -2.29
N TYR A 23 -21.87 16.67 -2.61
CA TYR A 23 -21.25 17.20 -3.83
C TYR A 23 -21.34 16.11 -4.88
N GLU A 24 -22.25 16.28 -5.83
CA GLU A 24 -22.53 15.27 -6.85
C GLU A 24 -21.74 15.52 -8.14
N GLY A 25 -21.27 14.44 -8.78
CA GLY A 25 -20.65 14.48 -10.11
C GLY A 25 -19.32 15.21 -10.16
N ILE A 26 -18.53 15.21 -9.07
CA ILE A 26 -17.17 15.75 -9.08
C ILE A 26 -16.37 14.99 -10.14
N THR A 27 -15.73 15.74 -11.03
CA THR A 27 -14.96 15.15 -12.14
C THR A 27 -13.47 15.44 -11.99
N TYR A 28 -12.66 14.39 -12.04
CA TYR A 28 -11.21 14.44 -12.01
C TYR A 28 -10.67 14.43 -13.43
N SER A 29 -10.20 15.56 -13.91
CA SER A 29 -9.77 15.74 -15.31
C SER A 29 -8.57 14.89 -15.71
N ASP A 30 -7.68 14.58 -14.77
CA ASP A 30 -6.49 13.79 -15.04
C ASP A 30 -6.84 12.30 -15.15
N GLU A 31 -7.72 11.79 -14.30
CA GLU A 31 -8.23 10.42 -14.39
C GLU A 31 -9.05 10.22 -15.67
N TYR A 32 -9.88 11.21 -16.03
CA TYR A 32 -10.58 11.19 -17.31
C TYR A 32 -9.64 11.06 -18.50
N ARG A 33 -8.54 11.85 -18.53
CA ARG A 33 -7.52 11.80 -19.61
C ARG A 33 -6.80 10.45 -19.67
N ARG A 34 -6.68 9.76 -18.54
CA ARG A 34 -6.05 8.44 -18.45
C ARG A 34 -7.01 7.28 -18.74
N GLY A 35 -8.31 7.56 -18.93
CA GLY A 35 -9.33 6.54 -19.18
C GLY A 35 -9.75 5.76 -17.94
N PHE A 36 -9.53 6.31 -16.75
CA PHE A 36 -9.98 5.73 -15.48
C PHE A 36 -11.34 6.28 -15.05
N ASP A 37 -11.95 5.64 -14.06
CA ASP A 37 -13.12 6.18 -13.37
C ASP A 37 -12.78 7.57 -12.82
N CYS A 38 -13.55 8.56 -13.24
CA CYS A 38 -13.20 9.96 -13.04
C CYS A 38 -14.29 10.78 -12.38
N LYS A 39 -15.36 10.14 -11.94
CA LYS A 39 -16.49 10.83 -11.29
C LYS A 39 -16.81 10.18 -9.97
N GLU A 40 -17.08 11.00 -8.98
CA GLU A 40 -17.58 10.52 -7.70
C GLU A 40 -18.51 11.55 -7.03
N ASP A 41 -19.28 11.07 -6.07
CA ASP A 41 -20.09 11.88 -5.19
C ASP A 41 -19.48 11.89 -3.79
N LEU A 42 -19.29 13.07 -3.21
CA LEU A 42 -18.66 13.23 -1.90
C LEU A 42 -19.65 13.81 -0.89
N LEU A 43 -19.78 13.13 0.25
CA LEU A 43 -20.55 13.61 1.39
C LEU A 43 -19.70 14.52 2.29
N SER A 44 -20.13 15.76 2.46
CA SER A 44 -19.67 16.60 3.58
C SER A 44 -20.62 16.39 4.76
N PRO A 45 -20.17 15.85 5.89
CA PRO A 45 -21.04 15.56 7.03
C PRO A 45 -21.40 16.81 7.84
N GLY A 46 -20.60 17.88 7.70
CA GLY A 46 -20.80 19.12 8.44
C GLY A 46 -19.59 20.04 8.40
N ILE A 47 -19.62 21.04 9.25
CA ILE A 47 -18.60 22.10 9.30
C ILE A 47 -18.04 22.22 10.71
N PHE A 48 -16.73 22.19 10.84
CA PHE A 48 -16.02 22.63 12.03
C PHE A 48 -15.66 24.11 11.90
N SER A 49 -15.89 24.85 12.98
CA SER A 49 -15.48 26.26 13.11
C SER A 49 -14.57 26.44 14.32
N VAL A 50 -13.42 27.06 14.11
CA VAL A 50 -12.42 27.30 15.13
C VAL A 50 -11.83 28.70 14.94
N ASN A 51 -11.57 29.40 16.04
CA ASN A 51 -10.92 30.71 16.03
C ASN A 51 -9.42 30.53 16.23
N LEU A 52 -8.62 30.91 15.23
CA LEU A 52 -7.15 30.83 15.29
C LEU A 52 -6.55 32.22 15.26
N LYS A 53 -5.53 32.46 16.11
CA LYS A 53 -4.67 33.61 16.02
C LYS A 53 -3.47 33.31 15.14
N ALA A 54 -2.77 34.35 14.71
CA ALA A 54 -1.56 34.18 13.93
C ALA A 54 -0.54 33.32 14.70
N GLY A 55 -0.02 32.27 14.07
CA GLY A 55 0.93 31.34 14.67
C GLY A 55 0.29 30.17 15.45
N GLU A 56 -1.00 30.16 15.66
CA GLU A 56 -1.70 29.00 16.23
C GLU A 56 -1.99 27.95 15.15
N ALA A 57 -1.99 26.67 15.54
CA ALA A 57 -2.31 25.54 14.67
C ALA A 57 -3.34 24.63 15.34
N VAL A 58 -4.23 24.08 14.54
CA VAL A 58 -5.15 23.02 14.94
C VAL A 58 -4.81 21.74 14.21
N ILE A 59 -4.88 20.62 14.91
CA ILE A 59 -4.69 19.29 14.32
C ILE A 59 -6.06 18.71 14.07
N VAL A 60 -6.28 18.21 12.86
CA VAL A 60 -7.47 17.49 12.44
C VAL A 60 -7.13 16.01 12.39
N SER A 61 -7.94 15.17 13.01
CA SER A 61 -7.85 13.72 12.93
C SER A 61 -9.07 13.17 12.19
N ALA A 62 -8.82 12.25 11.26
CA ALA A 62 -9.84 11.43 10.58
C ALA A 62 -9.43 9.97 10.72
N ALA A 63 -10.20 9.17 11.44
CA ALA A 63 -9.83 7.79 11.76
C ALA A 63 -11.06 6.89 11.92
N THR A 64 -10.86 5.60 11.86
CA THR A 64 -11.91 4.59 12.10
C THR A 64 -12.08 4.24 13.59
N VAL A 65 -11.28 4.86 14.44
CA VAL A 65 -11.37 4.78 15.91
C VAL A 65 -11.31 6.17 16.51
N GLU A 66 -11.94 6.34 17.66
CA GLU A 66 -11.88 7.60 18.41
C GLU A 66 -10.57 7.71 19.18
N PHE A 67 -9.90 8.89 19.10
CA PHE A 67 -8.68 9.20 19.85
C PHE A 67 -8.95 10.27 20.91
N ASP A 68 -8.13 10.31 21.98
CA ASP A 68 -8.17 11.42 22.92
C ASP A 68 -7.49 12.65 22.28
N PRO A 69 -8.19 13.78 22.11
CA PRO A 69 -7.62 14.99 21.54
C PRO A 69 -6.38 15.54 22.27
N LYS A 70 -6.16 15.13 23.53
CA LYS A 70 -4.95 15.51 24.29
C LYS A 70 -3.67 14.91 23.69
N ASP A 71 -3.78 13.75 23.03
CA ASP A 71 -2.64 13.05 22.46
C ASP A 71 -2.31 13.52 21.04
N PHE A 72 -3.21 14.25 20.36
CA PHE A 72 -3.04 14.67 18.97
C PHE A 72 -1.73 15.39 18.71
N LYS A 73 -1.33 16.31 19.60
CA LYS A 73 -0.08 17.06 19.42
C LYS A 73 1.15 16.16 19.56
N LYS A 74 1.10 15.22 20.48
CA LYS A 74 2.18 14.24 20.69
C LYS A 74 2.29 13.31 19.48
N ASP A 75 1.17 12.79 19.02
CA ASP A 75 1.13 11.85 17.90
C ASP A 75 1.50 12.53 16.58
N TYR A 76 0.99 13.74 16.34
CA TYR A 76 1.39 14.56 15.20
C TYR A 76 2.89 14.85 15.20
N ASN A 77 3.46 15.27 16.33
CA ASN A 77 4.89 15.56 16.42
C ASN A 77 5.74 14.29 16.21
N ALA A 78 5.29 13.14 16.71
CA ALA A 78 5.98 11.87 16.48
C ALA A 78 5.99 11.50 14.99
N GLN A 79 4.85 11.61 14.32
CA GLN A 79 4.72 11.37 12.88
C GLN A 79 5.49 12.39 12.06
N TYR A 80 5.38 13.68 12.42
CA TYR A 80 6.11 14.75 11.75
C TYR A 80 7.62 14.56 11.85
N LYS A 81 8.12 14.15 13.02
CA LYS A 81 9.53 13.86 13.22
C LYS A 81 10.02 12.71 12.35
N LEU A 82 9.25 11.61 12.26
CA LEU A 82 9.56 10.48 11.40
C LEU A 82 9.63 10.85 9.90
N GLN A 83 8.82 11.84 9.49
CA GLN A 83 8.73 12.24 8.08
C GLN A 83 9.68 13.38 7.70
N HIS A 84 10.16 14.19 8.67
CA HIS A 84 10.86 15.47 8.42
C HIS A 84 12.16 15.62 9.24
N GLU A 85 12.67 14.57 9.90
CA GLU A 85 14.08 14.61 10.31
C GLU A 85 14.89 14.85 9.04
N GLU A 86 15.88 15.77 9.09
CA GLU A 86 16.74 16.07 7.94
C GLU A 86 17.31 14.77 7.38
N VAL A 87 16.64 14.28 6.36
CA VAL A 87 16.85 12.96 5.79
C VAL A 87 17.72 13.22 4.59
N ASP A 88 18.89 12.68 4.60
CA ASP A 88 19.68 12.50 3.40
C ASP A 88 18.76 11.84 2.34
N GLY A 89 19.03 12.03 1.05
CA GLY A 89 18.18 11.50 0.00
C GLY A 89 17.95 9.98 0.07
N HIS A 90 18.86 9.24 0.70
CA HIS A 90 18.72 7.80 0.95
C HIS A 90 17.61 7.52 1.97
N ASP A 91 17.59 8.21 3.10
CA ASP A 91 16.57 8.02 4.14
C ASP A 91 15.17 8.44 3.65
N ALA A 92 15.08 9.48 2.80
CA ALA A 92 13.83 9.85 2.14
C ALA A 92 13.28 8.70 1.26
N LEU A 93 14.14 7.99 0.55
CA LEU A 93 13.77 6.80 -0.23
C LEU A 93 13.31 5.65 0.67
N LEU A 94 13.98 5.41 1.80
CA LEU A 94 13.57 4.40 2.78
C LEU A 94 12.17 4.71 3.35
N SER A 95 11.93 5.95 3.73
CA SER A 95 10.60 6.39 4.21
C SER A 95 9.50 6.24 3.15
N CYS A 96 9.83 6.48 1.88
CA CYS A 96 8.92 6.23 0.78
C CYS A 96 8.66 4.72 0.55
N ALA A 97 9.67 3.88 0.74
CA ALA A 97 9.53 2.43 0.61
C ALA A 97 8.54 1.87 1.64
N ASP A 98 8.66 2.29 2.90
CA ASP A 98 7.74 1.90 3.97
C ASP A 98 6.28 2.29 3.68
N ALA A 99 6.07 3.44 3.05
CA ALA A 99 4.74 3.91 2.66
C ALA A 99 4.07 3.05 1.56
N LEU A 100 4.86 2.27 0.81
CA LEU A 100 4.36 1.37 -0.23
C LEU A 100 4.00 -0.02 0.31
N ILE A 101 4.43 -0.37 1.52
CA ILE A 101 4.04 -1.63 2.18
C ILE A 101 2.82 -1.36 3.05
N THR A 102 1.73 -2.04 2.76
CA THR A 102 0.48 -1.91 3.51
C THR A 102 0.09 -3.23 4.17
N CYS A 103 -0.56 -3.14 5.33
CA CYS A 103 -1.11 -4.30 6.02
C CYS A 103 -2.64 -4.21 6.02
N HIS A 104 -3.29 -5.18 5.40
CA HIS A 104 -4.75 -5.29 5.38
C HIS A 104 -5.16 -6.66 5.90
N ASN A 105 -6.01 -6.69 6.95
CA ASN A 105 -6.42 -7.92 7.63
C ASN A 105 -5.23 -8.80 8.07
N GLY A 106 -4.16 -8.19 8.56
CA GLY A 106 -2.96 -8.90 9.00
C GLY A 106 -2.08 -9.44 7.87
N ARG A 107 -2.35 -9.10 6.60
CA ARG A 107 -1.56 -9.54 5.43
C ARG A 107 -0.83 -8.35 4.82
N LYS A 108 0.48 -8.43 4.75
CA LYS A 108 1.31 -7.41 4.10
C LYS A 108 1.23 -7.53 2.58
N LYS A 109 1.16 -6.40 1.90
CA LYS A 109 1.14 -6.28 0.43
C LYS A 109 1.88 -5.03 -0.01
N ILE A 110 2.41 -5.05 -1.22
CA ILE A 110 2.97 -3.86 -1.87
C ILE A 110 1.88 -3.17 -2.69
N ASN A 111 1.74 -1.87 -2.50
CA ASN A 111 0.95 -1.01 -3.37
C ASN A 111 1.78 -0.61 -4.58
N ALA A 112 1.22 -0.71 -5.78
CA ALA A 112 1.88 -0.26 -7.01
C ALA A 112 1.99 1.28 -7.10
N GLY A 113 1.45 2.00 -6.15
CA GLY A 113 1.44 3.45 -6.08
C GLY A 113 0.73 3.93 -4.82
N TYR A 114 -0.02 5.02 -4.95
CA TYR A 114 -0.79 5.58 -3.83
C TYR A 114 -1.96 4.68 -3.43
N SER A 115 -2.54 4.96 -2.25
CA SER A 115 -3.55 4.12 -1.59
C SER A 115 -4.82 3.82 -2.41
N TRP A 116 -5.11 4.62 -3.43
CA TRP A 116 -6.23 4.39 -4.36
C TRP A 116 -5.87 3.46 -5.53
N MET A 117 -4.60 3.07 -5.69
CA MET A 117 -4.20 2.10 -6.71
C MET A 117 -4.37 0.67 -6.20
N TYR A 118 -4.57 -0.25 -7.13
CA TYR A 118 -4.72 -1.66 -6.79
C TYR A 118 -3.48 -2.22 -6.11
N THR A 119 -3.69 -2.96 -5.02
CA THR A 119 -2.65 -3.68 -4.29
C THR A 119 -2.39 -5.05 -4.90
N GLY A 120 -1.18 -5.58 -4.71
CA GLY A 120 -0.88 -6.97 -5.05
C GLY A 120 -0.87 -7.25 -6.54
N LEU A 121 -0.50 -6.28 -7.38
CA LEU A 121 -0.22 -6.50 -8.79
C LEU A 121 1.01 -7.39 -8.93
N LEU A 122 0.87 -8.52 -9.63
CA LEU A 122 1.87 -9.58 -9.66
C LEU A 122 3.25 -9.09 -10.11
N ARG A 123 3.33 -8.48 -11.31
CA ARG A 123 4.59 -8.01 -11.87
C ARG A 123 5.22 -6.92 -11.04
N GLU A 124 4.45 -5.89 -10.73
CA GLU A 124 4.90 -4.72 -9.98
C GLU A 124 5.43 -5.12 -8.61
N THR A 125 4.74 -6.03 -7.91
CA THR A 125 5.18 -6.55 -6.61
C THR A 125 6.47 -7.36 -6.75
N LEU A 126 6.55 -8.31 -7.68
CA LEU A 126 7.74 -9.14 -7.85
C LEU A 126 8.99 -8.31 -8.17
N VAL A 127 8.86 -7.30 -9.02
CA VAL A 127 9.98 -6.41 -9.38
C VAL A 127 10.41 -5.53 -8.21
N ALA A 128 9.45 -5.00 -7.44
CA ALA A 128 9.74 -4.06 -6.36
C ALA A 128 10.13 -4.74 -5.03
N LEU A 129 9.68 -5.98 -4.81
CA LEU A 129 9.82 -6.68 -3.53
C LEU A 129 11.25 -6.73 -2.97
N PRO A 130 12.29 -7.09 -3.73
CA PRO A 130 13.66 -7.09 -3.20
C PRO A 130 14.11 -5.70 -2.76
N GLY A 131 13.80 -4.67 -3.53
CA GLY A 131 14.15 -3.28 -3.22
C GLY A 131 13.44 -2.76 -1.98
N LEU A 132 12.15 -3.06 -1.83
CA LEU A 132 11.32 -2.54 -0.74
C LEU A 132 11.48 -3.33 0.57
N THR A 133 12.14 -4.48 0.56
CA THR A 133 12.30 -5.32 1.76
C THR A 133 13.76 -5.62 2.07
N LEU A 134 14.49 -6.28 1.15
CA LEU A 134 15.85 -6.71 1.41
C LEU A 134 16.83 -5.52 1.52
N LEU A 135 16.70 -4.53 0.62
CA LEU A 135 17.55 -3.33 0.63
C LEU A 135 17.21 -2.38 1.77
N THR A 136 15.98 -2.36 2.22
CA THR A 136 15.52 -1.52 3.34
C THR A 136 15.76 -2.16 4.71
N GLY A 137 16.29 -3.39 4.76
CA GLY A 137 16.62 -4.08 6.00
C GLY A 137 15.46 -4.82 6.65
N HIS A 138 14.40 -5.13 5.91
CA HIS A 138 13.21 -5.87 6.36
C HIS A 138 13.06 -7.22 5.63
N PRO A 139 14.05 -8.14 5.71
CA PRO A 139 13.99 -9.42 5.01
C PRO A 139 12.83 -10.33 5.47
N GLU A 140 12.34 -10.14 6.70
CA GLU A 140 11.16 -10.85 7.22
C GLU A 140 9.89 -10.56 6.44
N ASP A 141 9.77 -9.35 5.89
CA ASP A 141 8.61 -8.94 5.10
C ASP A 141 8.62 -9.53 3.70
N PHE A 142 9.81 -9.88 3.19
CA PHE A 142 9.96 -10.45 1.85
C PHE A 142 9.17 -11.74 1.69
N GLU A 143 9.36 -12.72 2.59
CA GLU A 143 8.66 -14.00 2.50
C GLU A 143 7.16 -13.87 2.73
N GLU A 144 6.74 -13.05 3.70
CA GLU A 144 5.34 -12.82 4.00
C GLU A 144 4.60 -12.24 2.79
N ILE A 145 5.17 -11.19 2.18
CA ILE A 145 4.56 -10.53 1.02
C ILE A 145 4.55 -11.48 -0.19
N LEU A 146 5.65 -12.23 -0.40
CA LEU A 146 5.75 -13.17 -1.52
C LEU A 146 4.73 -14.32 -1.38
N ASP A 147 4.58 -14.88 -0.19
CA ASP A 147 3.61 -15.94 0.06
C ASP A 147 2.17 -15.44 -0.18
N ASN A 148 1.84 -14.26 0.34
CA ASN A 148 0.55 -13.63 0.11
C ASN A 148 0.30 -13.37 -1.38
N LEU A 149 1.33 -12.92 -2.12
CA LEU A 149 1.23 -12.65 -3.55
C LEU A 149 0.97 -13.93 -4.35
N ILE A 150 1.69 -15.01 -4.05
CA ILE A 150 1.52 -16.32 -4.71
C ILE A 150 0.12 -16.87 -4.44
N GLU A 151 -0.34 -16.81 -3.19
CA GLU A 151 -1.67 -17.29 -2.82
C GLU A 151 -2.79 -16.51 -3.55
N ASP A 152 -2.68 -15.18 -3.59
CA ASP A 152 -3.69 -14.31 -4.20
C ASP A 152 -3.70 -14.38 -5.75
N ASN A 153 -2.62 -14.85 -6.38
CA ASN A 153 -2.45 -14.83 -7.83
C ASN A 153 -2.26 -16.23 -8.46
N GLN A 154 -2.70 -17.29 -7.82
CA GLN A 154 -2.50 -18.66 -8.32
C GLN A 154 -2.95 -18.84 -9.78
N GLU A 155 -4.14 -18.36 -10.13
CA GLU A 155 -4.63 -18.43 -11.51
C GLU A 155 -3.74 -17.68 -12.50
N ARG A 156 -3.25 -16.50 -12.13
CA ARG A 156 -2.39 -15.65 -12.98
C ARG A 156 -0.98 -16.21 -13.14
N LEU A 157 -0.49 -16.95 -12.15
CA LEU A 157 0.82 -17.59 -12.20
C LEU A 157 0.87 -18.77 -13.17
N PHE A 158 -0.23 -19.53 -13.29
CA PHE A 158 -0.27 -20.78 -14.04
C PHE A 158 -1.05 -20.71 -15.35
N HIS A 159 -1.87 -19.66 -15.53
CA HIS A 159 -2.62 -19.46 -16.78
C HIS A 159 -2.07 -18.24 -17.54
N ARG A 160 -1.94 -18.36 -18.85
CA ARG A 160 -1.49 -17.27 -19.72
C ARG A 160 -2.50 -16.12 -19.65
N THR A 161 -2.15 -15.08 -18.91
CA THR A 161 -2.90 -13.83 -18.83
C THR A 161 -2.29 -12.77 -19.75
N THR A 162 -2.82 -11.55 -19.70
CA THR A 162 -2.28 -10.41 -20.44
C THR A 162 -0.86 -10.01 -20.04
N GLN A 163 -0.38 -10.47 -18.89
CA GLN A 163 0.99 -10.23 -18.37
C GLN A 163 1.79 -11.54 -18.42
N VAL A 164 2.11 -12.00 -19.62
CA VAL A 164 2.77 -13.30 -19.85
C VAL A 164 4.14 -13.38 -19.14
N GLU A 165 4.86 -12.27 -19.01
CA GLU A 165 6.18 -12.21 -18.38
C GLU A 165 6.15 -12.19 -16.85
N ALA A 166 5.02 -11.79 -16.25
CA ALA A 166 4.94 -11.57 -14.81
C ALA A 166 5.33 -12.81 -13.97
N PRO A 167 4.87 -14.04 -14.26
CA PRO A 167 5.28 -15.20 -13.50
C PRO A 167 6.78 -15.51 -13.59
N LEU A 168 7.47 -15.10 -14.65
CA LEU A 168 8.90 -15.34 -14.84
C LEU A 168 9.74 -14.47 -13.90
N TYR A 169 9.24 -13.29 -13.49
CA TYR A 169 9.90 -12.46 -12.49
C TYR A 169 10.02 -13.15 -11.13
N LEU A 170 9.19 -14.16 -10.82
CA LEU A 170 9.34 -14.92 -9.59
C LEU A 170 10.72 -15.58 -9.47
N ALA A 171 11.25 -16.12 -10.58
CA ALA A 171 12.57 -16.74 -10.58
C ALA A 171 13.68 -15.71 -10.28
N GLU A 172 13.59 -14.52 -10.88
CA GLU A 172 14.55 -13.44 -10.64
C GLU A 172 14.44 -12.91 -9.20
N THR A 173 13.23 -12.71 -8.70
CA THR A 173 12.97 -12.26 -7.33
C THR A 173 13.56 -13.23 -6.31
N LEU A 174 13.39 -14.54 -6.49
CA LEU A 174 13.95 -15.57 -5.62
C LEU A 174 15.49 -15.65 -5.75
N GLN A 175 16.05 -15.43 -6.93
CA GLN A 175 17.49 -15.36 -7.13
C GLN A 175 18.09 -14.17 -6.37
N GLN A 176 17.45 -13.02 -6.40
CA GLN A 176 17.87 -11.86 -5.60
C GLN A 176 17.78 -12.18 -4.11
N TYR A 177 16.72 -12.83 -3.64
CA TYR A 177 16.59 -13.23 -2.23
C TYR A 177 17.76 -14.12 -1.77
N ILE A 178 18.14 -15.10 -2.57
CA ILE A 178 19.31 -15.96 -2.31
C ILE A 178 20.60 -15.11 -2.31
N ALA A 179 20.77 -14.20 -3.26
CA ALA A 179 21.93 -13.31 -3.33
C ALA A 179 22.06 -12.40 -2.08
N TYR A 180 20.95 -12.08 -1.44
CA TYR A 180 20.91 -11.35 -0.17
C TYR A 180 21.12 -12.22 1.08
N GLY A 181 21.38 -13.52 0.92
CA GLY A 181 21.80 -14.41 2.01
C GLY A 181 20.76 -15.43 2.46
N ALA A 182 19.63 -15.55 1.77
CA ALA A 182 18.68 -16.62 2.04
C ALA A 182 19.26 -17.99 1.67
N ASP A 183 18.96 -19.03 2.45
CA ASP A 183 19.41 -20.40 2.19
C ASP A 183 18.75 -20.95 0.91
N GLU A 184 19.55 -21.20 -0.12
CA GLU A 184 19.11 -21.71 -1.43
C GLU A 184 18.25 -22.98 -1.30
N LYS A 185 18.64 -23.90 -0.40
CA LYS A 185 17.93 -25.18 -0.24
C LYS A 185 16.55 -24.96 0.39
N LEU A 186 16.44 -24.03 1.33
CA LEU A 186 15.15 -23.68 1.94
C LEU A 186 14.25 -22.96 0.94
N VAL A 187 14.79 -22.01 0.18
CA VAL A 187 14.07 -21.31 -0.91
C VAL A 187 13.58 -22.32 -1.93
N TRP A 188 14.44 -23.24 -2.38
CA TRP A 188 14.03 -24.27 -3.33
C TRP A 188 12.98 -25.23 -2.76
N LYS A 189 13.13 -25.63 -1.51
CA LYS A 189 12.13 -26.48 -0.83
C LYS A 189 10.75 -25.81 -0.78
N LYS A 190 10.71 -24.51 -0.56
CA LYS A 190 9.46 -23.73 -0.41
C LYS A 190 8.83 -23.39 -1.75
N TYR A 191 9.61 -22.86 -2.71
CA TYR A 191 9.11 -22.28 -3.95
C TYR A 191 9.42 -23.08 -5.22
N GLY A 192 10.28 -24.10 -5.13
CA GLY A 192 10.75 -24.84 -6.29
C GLY A 192 9.65 -25.55 -7.07
N LYS A 193 8.60 -26.00 -6.40
CA LYS A 193 7.41 -26.57 -7.08
C LYS A 193 6.69 -25.50 -7.90
N THR A 194 6.43 -24.35 -7.32
CA THR A 194 5.77 -23.22 -8.00
C THR A 194 6.56 -22.78 -9.24
N LEU A 195 7.89 -22.69 -9.13
CA LEU A 195 8.74 -22.37 -10.29
C LEU A 195 8.66 -23.43 -11.40
N LYS A 196 8.64 -24.71 -11.06
CA LYS A 196 8.49 -25.80 -12.04
C LYS A 196 7.13 -25.74 -12.73
N ASP A 197 6.05 -25.57 -11.96
CA ASP A 197 4.70 -25.50 -12.49
C ASP A 197 4.55 -24.28 -13.44
N ILE A 198 5.16 -23.14 -13.10
CA ILE A 198 5.24 -21.99 -14.00
C ILE A 198 5.98 -22.34 -15.29
N LEU A 199 7.18 -22.88 -15.22
CA LEU A 199 7.97 -23.23 -16.39
C LEU A 199 7.24 -24.24 -17.27
N GLU A 200 6.60 -25.26 -16.69
CA GLU A 200 5.81 -26.24 -17.41
C GLU A 200 4.62 -25.61 -18.16
N SER A 201 4.01 -24.56 -17.59
CA SER A 201 2.91 -23.83 -18.24
C SER A 201 3.33 -23.10 -19.53
N TYR A 202 4.62 -22.82 -19.71
CA TYR A 202 5.18 -22.18 -20.91
C TYR A 202 5.63 -23.18 -21.97
N LEU A 203 5.71 -24.47 -21.67
CA LEU A 203 6.13 -25.46 -22.65
C LEU A 203 5.07 -25.68 -23.74
N PRO A 204 5.49 -26.00 -24.99
CA PRO A 204 4.56 -26.34 -26.05
C PRO A 204 3.74 -27.57 -25.67
N GLY A 205 2.41 -27.44 -25.67
CA GLY A 205 1.50 -28.55 -25.30
C GLY A 205 0.95 -28.47 -23.87
N ALA A 206 1.37 -27.52 -23.05
CA ALA A 206 0.68 -27.20 -21.82
C ALA A 206 -0.76 -26.76 -22.17
N ARG A 207 -1.73 -27.49 -21.66
CA ARG A 207 -3.15 -27.33 -22.01
C ARG A 207 -3.64 -25.95 -21.64
N GLN A 208 -4.24 -25.26 -22.59
CA GLN A 208 -5.26 -24.26 -22.35
C GLN A 208 -6.52 -25.03 -21.95
N GLU A 209 -6.84 -25.12 -20.69
CA GLU A 209 -8.19 -25.41 -20.20
C GLU A 209 -8.84 -24.15 -19.74
#